data_ffef15b4033f9d038b5b2a98e6ba6af9
#
_entry.id   ffef15b4033f9d038b5b2a98e6ba6af9
#
_cell.length_a   1.000
_cell.length_b   1.000
_cell.length_c   1.000
_cell.angle_alpha   90.00
_cell.angle_beta   90.00
_cell.angle_gamma   90.00
#
_symmetry.space_group_name_H-M   'P 1'
#
loop_
_entity.id
_entity.type
_entity.pdbx_description
1 polymer ?
#
loop_
_entity_poly.entity_id
_entity_poly.type
_entity_poly.pdbx_seq_one_letter_code
_entity_poly.pdbx_strand_id
1 'polypeptide(L)'
;MSNSPKQDDLFHDIMEHPIADQIIERANQAMEKEARHRANFREWLTPSVKAEFINGEIVMHSPVKRRHLRVAENLHYIIGLYARKHNLGEVSIEKALIELGRNDYEPDLAFWLKERTLEWDNDMMVHPAPDFIIEILSESTKDRDRNTKYVSYESHGVGEYWIIDPVKELVEQFVLVSKPNSKDKFELQGTFGIDEVLTCLVLKDLVLPVAAIFDAQENMKFVTELTK
;
A
#
# COMPACT_ATOMS: atom_id res chain seq x y z
N MET A 1 18.79 15.17 -4.15
CA MET A 1 19.55 13.89 -4.22
C MET A 1 19.91 13.54 -2.78
N SER A 2 19.08 12.74 -2.11
CA SER A 2 19.34 12.26 -0.75
C SER A 2 20.06 10.92 -0.87
N ASN A 3 21.35 10.88 -0.57
CA ASN A 3 22.09 9.63 -0.40
C ASN A 3 21.63 8.99 0.92
N SER A 4 20.58 8.17 0.87
CA SER A 4 20.39 7.19 1.95
C SER A 4 21.57 6.22 1.88
N PRO A 5 22.31 5.98 2.97
CA PRO A 5 23.34 4.97 2.98
C PRO A 5 22.73 3.64 2.53
N LYS A 6 23.46 2.92 1.67
CA LYS A 6 23.01 1.59 1.27
C LYS A 6 22.85 0.77 2.55
N GLN A 7 21.82 -0.05 2.62
CA GLN A 7 21.50 -0.83 3.83
C GLN A 7 22.66 -1.75 4.26
N ASP A 8 23.44 -2.19 3.28
CA ASP A 8 24.65 -2.99 3.49
C ASP A 8 25.80 -2.16 4.08
N ASP A 9 25.91 -0.86 3.74
CA ASP A 9 26.91 0.07 4.31
C ASP A 9 26.61 0.32 5.79
N LEU A 10 25.32 0.53 6.16
CA LEU A 10 24.93 0.73 7.56
C LEU A 10 25.17 -0.52 8.42
N PHE A 11 24.86 -1.72 7.90
CA PHE A 11 25.14 -2.97 8.59
C PHE A 11 26.65 -3.14 8.86
N HIS A 12 27.47 -2.88 7.85
CA HIS A 12 28.93 -2.95 7.94
C HIS A 12 29.46 -1.95 8.98
N ASP A 13 29.00 -0.69 8.92
CA ASP A 13 29.38 0.34 9.89
C ASP A 13 29.04 -0.05 11.35
N ILE A 14 27.87 -0.68 11.57
CA ILE A 14 27.50 -1.17 12.89
C ILE A 14 28.42 -2.31 13.31
N MET A 15 28.68 -3.29 12.44
CA MET A 15 29.48 -4.48 12.79
C MET A 15 30.96 -4.17 13.04
N GLU A 16 31.51 -3.12 12.40
CA GLU A 16 32.88 -2.66 12.67
C GLU A 16 32.97 -1.72 13.87
N HIS A 17 31.85 -1.28 14.43
CA HIS A 17 31.88 -0.34 15.56
C HIS A 17 32.36 -1.01 16.85
N PRO A 18 33.27 -0.40 17.64
CA PRO A 18 33.83 -0.99 18.87
C PRO A 18 32.80 -1.42 19.94
N ILE A 19 31.57 -0.87 19.89
CA ILE A 19 30.45 -1.22 20.79
C ILE A 19 29.26 -1.79 20.01
N ALA A 20 29.52 -2.53 18.92
CA ALA A 20 28.50 -3.14 18.07
C ALA A 20 27.49 -3.99 18.89
N ASP A 21 27.98 -4.78 19.83
CA ASP A 21 27.19 -5.59 20.76
C ASP A 21 26.16 -4.75 21.53
N GLN A 22 26.60 -3.62 22.09
CA GLN A 22 25.72 -2.72 22.84
C GLN A 22 24.70 -2.02 21.94
N ILE A 23 25.07 -1.65 20.70
CA ILE A 23 24.15 -1.06 19.71
C ILE A 23 23.06 -2.08 19.36
N ILE A 24 23.44 -3.33 19.08
CA ILE A 24 22.52 -4.41 18.73
C ILE A 24 21.59 -4.73 19.91
N GLU A 25 22.12 -4.84 21.13
CA GLU A 25 21.31 -5.09 22.32
C GLU A 25 20.28 -3.98 22.54
N ARG A 26 20.67 -2.72 22.44
CA ARG A 26 19.76 -1.58 22.56
C ARG A 26 18.70 -1.57 21.45
N ALA A 27 19.07 -1.92 20.22
CA ALA A 27 18.14 -2.04 19.12
C ALA A 27 17.10 -3.15 19.39
N ASN A 28 17.53 -4.32 19.85
CA ASN A 28 16.63 -5.42 20.19
C ASN A 28 15.67 -5.04 21.33
N GLN A 29 16.13 -4.41 22.40
CA GLN A 29 15.28 -3.92 23.49
C GLN A 29 14.25 -2.90 23.01
N ALA A 30 14.63 -2.00 22.08
CA ALA A 30 13.72 -1.04 21.48
C ALA A 30 12.65 -1.74 20.62
N MET A 31 13.05 -2.73 19.82
CA MET A 31 12.14 -3.52 18.97
C MET A 31 11.15 -4.33 19.81
N GLU A 32 11.59 -4.94 20.91
CA GLU A 32 10.70 -5.64 21.83
C GLU A 32 9.68 -4.72 22.53
N LYS A 33 10.12 -3.52 22.93
CA LYS A 33 9.22 -2.50 23.48
C LYS A 33 8.18 -2.08 22.47
N GLU A 34 8.61 -1.86 21.24
CA GLU A 34 7.73 -1.49 20.13
C GLU A 34 6.73 -2.62 19.81
N ALA A 35 7.18 -3.87 19.78
CA ALA A 35 6.29 -5.03 19.55
C ALA A 35 5.18 -5.12 20.60
N ARG A 36 5.48 -4.85 21.87
CA ARG A 36 4.46 -4.76 22.93
C ARG A 36 3.50 -3.58 22.72
N HIS A 37 4.02 -2.41 22.31
CA HIS A 37 3.19 -1.25 22.01
C HIS A 37 2.24 -1.51 20.83
N ARG A 38 2.74 -2.20 19.80
CA ARG A 38 1.95 -2.63 18.63
C ARG A 38 0.85 -3.64 19.00
N ALA A 39 1.15 -4.60 19.90
CA ALA A 39 0.13 -5.52 20.39
C ALA A 39 -1.00 -4.78 21.11
N ASN A 40 -0.67 -3.84 22.00
CA ASN A 40 -1.66 -2.99 22.67
C ASN A 40 -2.44 -2.11 21.67
N PHE A 41 -1.79 -1.62 20.61
CA PHE A 41 -2.46 -0.89 19.53
C PHE A 41 -3.52 -1.76 18.86
N ARG A 42 -3.20 -3.01 18.49
CA ARG A 42 -4.15 -3.94 17.87
C ARG A 42 -5.33 -4.28 18.78
N GLU A 43 -5.11 -4.44 20.08
CA GLU A 43 -6.16 -4.64 21.08
C GLU A 43 -7.07 -3.40 21.24
N TRP A 44 -6.47 -2.20 21.12
CA TRP A 44 -7.19 -0.94 21.23
C TRP A 44 -8.02 -0.61 19.99
N LEU A 45 -7.64 -1.10 18.79
CA LEU A 45 -8.36 -0.83 17.55
C LEU A 45 -9.81 -1.30 17.64
N THR A 46 -10.70 -0.45 17.15
CA THR A 46 -12.13 -0.73 17.03
C THR A 46 -12.61 -0.40 15.60
N PRO A 47 -13.77 -0.93 15.17
CA PRO A 47 -14.32 -0.60 13.84
C PRO A 47 -14.58 0.91 13.63
N SER A 48 -14.70 1.69 14.69
CA SER A 48 -14.92 3.15 14.63
C SER A 48 -13.62 3.97 14.52
N VAL A 49 -12.46 3.34 14.69
CA VAL A 49 -11.15 4.00 14.64
C VAL A 49 -10.45 3.64 13.34
N LYS A 50 -9.89 4.63 12.61
CA LYS A 50 -8.94 4.44 11.50
C LYS A 50 -7.59 4.94 11.97
N ALA A 51 -6.64 4.03 12.15
CA ALA A 51 -5.29 4.34 12.62
C ALA A 51 -4.29 3.29 12.16
N GLU A 52 -3.06 3.73 11.93
CA GLU A 52 -1.91 2.92 11.56
C GLU A 52 -0.88 2.88 12.69
N PHE A 53 -0.06 1.84 12.73
CA PHE A 53 1.10 1.76 13.61
C PHE A 53 2.36 1.86 12.75
N ILE A 54 3.08 2.98 12.85
CA ILE A 54 4.22 3.27 11.96
C ILE A 54 5.43 3.69 12.80
N ASN A 55 6.52 2.92 12.69
CA ASN A 55 7.78 3.19 13.39
C ASN A 55 7.63 3.40 14.90
N GLY A 56 6.75 2.61 15.53
CA GLY A 56 6.51 2.67 16.98
C GLY A 56 5.44 3.69 17.41
N GLU A 57 4.83 4.43 16.49
CA GLU A 57 3.85 5.46 16.76
C GLU A 57 2.46 5.13 16.20
N ILE A 58 1.41 5.50 16.94
CA ILE A 58 0.03 5.39 16.46
C ILE A 58 -0.30 6.65 15.66
N VAL A 59 -0.67 6.45 14.41
CA VAL A 59 -1.02 7.50 13.46
C VAL A 59 -2.52 7.49 13.22
N MET A 60 -3.22 8.46 13.77
CA MET A 60 -4.67 8.63 13.57
C MET A 60 -4.96 9.23 12.20
N HIS A 61 -5.96 8.71 11.51
CA HIS A 61 -6.46 9.29 10.27
C HIS A 61 -7.53 10.35 10.52
N SER A 62 -7.39 11.49 9.84
CA SER A 62 -8.42 12.53 9.80
C SER A 62 -9.48 12.22 8.74
N PRO A 63 -10.70 12.76 8.87
CA PRO A 63 -11.69 12.70 7.80
C PRO A 63 -11.13 13.24 6.48
N VAL A 64 -11.39 12.52 5.38
CA VAL A 64 -10.90 12.88 4.05
C VAL A 64 -11.90 13.75 3.28
N LYS A 65 -11.41 14.48 2.27
CA LYS A 65 -12.25 15.33 1.42
C LYS A 65 -13.07 14.46 0.46
N ARG A 66 -14.25 14.97 0.04
CA ARG A 66 -15.16 14.28 -0.90
C ARG A 66 -14.48 13.76 -2.18
N ARG A 67 -13.49 14.50 -2.71
CA ARG A 67 -12.73 14.05 -3.90
C ARG A 67 -11.99 12.75 -3.67
N HIS A 68 -11.40 12.56 -2.49
CA HIS A 68 -10.74 11.32 -2.10
C HIS A 68 -11.74 10.17 -2.04
N LEU A 69 -12.87 10.35 -1.36
CA LEU A 69 -13.93 9.32 -1.26
C LEU A 69 -14.45 8.91 -2.64
N ARG A 70 -14.66 9.87 -3.56
CA ARG A 70 -15.11 9.57 -4.92
C ARG A 70 -14.10 8.72 -5.69
N VAL A 71 -12.82 9.02 -5.59
CA VAL A 71 -11.75 8.23 -6.22
C VAL A 71 -11.70 6.82 -5.64
N ALA A 72 -11.76 6.69 -4.31
CA ALA A 72 -11.79 5.39 -3.63
C ALA A 72 -13.01 4.56 -4.07
N GLU A 73 -14.19 5.16 -4.12
CA GLU A 73 -15.44 4.53 -4.56
C GLU A 73 -15.34 4.06 -6.02
N ASN A 74 -14.90 4.93 -6.93
CA ASN A 74 -14.75 4.60 -8.35
C ASN A 74 -13.78 3.43 -8.57
N LEU A 75 -12.63 3.45 -7.89
CA LEU A 75 -11.65 2.38 -7.95
C LEU A 75 -12.21 1.07 -7.39
N HIS A 76 -12.96 1.13 -6.29
CA HIS A 76 -13.57 -0.06 -5.73
C HIS A 76 -14.57 -0.71 -6.70
N TYR A 77 -15.38 0.08 -7.40
CA TYR A 77 -16.28 -0.45 -8.43
C TYR A 77 -15.52 -1.13 -9.57
N ILE A 78 -14.47 -0.51 -10.08
CA ILE A 78 -13.68 -1.07 -11.19
C ILE A 78 -12.96 -2.34 -10.75
N ILE A 79 -12.10 -2.21 -9.74
CA ILE A 79 -11.18 -3.29 -9.32
C ILE A 79 -11.96 -4.43 -8.65
N GLY A 80 -12.92 -4.09 -7.79
CA GLY A 80 -13.74 -5.07 -7.10
C GLY A 80 -14.62 -5.90 -8.05
N LEU A 81 -15.25 -5.25 -9.03
CA LEU A 81 -16.04 -5.94 -10.05
C LEU A 81 -15.16 -6.82 -10.93
N TYR A 82 -14.03 -6.28 -11.42
CA TYR A 82 -13.10 -7.01 -12.28
C TYR A 82 -12.53 -8.24 -11.58
N ALA A 83 -12.04 -8.09 -10.35
CA ALA A 83 -11.49 -9.18 -9.56
C ALA A 83 -12.53 -10.28 -9.32
N ARG A 84 -13.78 -9.93 -8.99
CA ARG A 84 -14.87 -10.90 -8.80
C ARG A 84 -15.28 -11.59 -10.10
N LYS A 85 -15.47 -10.84 -11.19
CA LYS A 85 -15.86 -11.39 -12.51
C LYS A 85 -14.85 -12.42 -13.01
N HIS A 86 -13.56 -12.17 -12.83
CA HIS A 86 -12.49 -13.03 -13.27
C HIS A 86 -11.97 -13.99 -12.19
N ASN A 87 -12.56 -13.95 -10.97
CA ASN A 87 -12.17 -14.79 -9.84
C ASN A 87 -10.68 -14.71 -9.50
N LEU A 88 -10.14 -13.47 -9.47
CA LEU A 88 -8.71 -13.19 -9.33
C LEU A 88 -8.23 -13.13 -7.88
N GLY A 89 -9.11 -12.83 -6.93
CA GLY A 89 -8.75 -12.68 -5.52
C GLY A 89 -9.66 -11.72 -4.75
N GLU A 90 -9.14 -11.18 -3.65
CA GLU A 90 -9.88 -10.35 -2.71
C GLU A 90 -9.45 -8.88 -2.79
N VAL A 91 -10.42 -7.98 -2.79
CA VAL A 91 -10.22 -6.53 -2.73
C VAL A 91 -10.73 -6.00 -1.41
N SER A 92 -9.92 -5.22 -0.72
CA SER A 92 -10.31 -4.49 0.48
C SER A 92 -10.19 -3.00 0.27
N ILE A 93 -11.12 -2.26 0.86
CA ILE A 93 -11.08 -0.79 0.89
C ILE A 93 -11.02 -0.31 2.33
N GLU A 94 -10.17 0.66 2.58
CA GLU A 94 -10.01 1.31 3.87
C GLU A 94 -9.81 0.35 5.06
N LYS A 95 -10.07 0.00 5.95
CA LYS A 95 -10.10 -0.82 7.15
C LYS A 95 -9.37 -2.18 7.12
N ALA A 96 -8.73 -2.61 6.02
CA ALA A 96 -7.88 -3.78 6.06
C ALA A 96 -6.55 -3.43 6.72
N LEU A 97 -6.31 -3.94 7.93
CA LEU A 97 -5.03 -3.74 8.61
C LEU A 97 -3.99 -4.69 8.02
N ILE A 98 -2.94 -4.13 7.43
CA ILE A 98 -1.88 -4.89 6.75
C ILE A 98 -0.63 -4.90 7.61
N GLU A 99 -0.13 -6.08 7.94
CA GLU A 99 1.13 -6.24 8.66
C GLU A 99 2.32 -6.27 7.71
N LEU A 100 3.20 -5.27 7.82
CA LEU A 100 4.46 -5.20 7.07
C LEU A 100 5.64 -5.01 8.03
N GLY A 101 6.29 -6.11 8.38
CA GLY A 101 7.40 -6.11 9.32
C GLY A 101 6.98 -5.54 10.68
N ARG A 102 7.52 -4.40 11.05
CA ARG A 102 7.22 -3.72 12.32
C ARG A 102 6.03 -2.77 12.27
N ASN A 103 5.43 -2.55 11.11
CA ASN A 103 4.36 -1.59 10.88
C ASN A 103 3.04 -2.26 10.55
N ASP A 104 1.94 -1.59 10.88
CA ASP A 104 0.58 -1.91 10.49
C ASP A 104 -0.03 -0.74 9.72
N TYR A 105 -0.48 -0.98 8.48
CA TYR A 105 -1.03 0.03 7.60
C TYR A 105 -2.50 -0.23 7.28
N GLU A 106 -3.28 0.81 7.02
CA GLU A 106 -4.65 0.76 6.48
C GLU A 106 -4.69 1.51 5.14
N PRO A 107 -4.25 0.92 4.01
CA PRO A 107 -4.26 1.57 2.71
C PRO A 107 -5.68 1.86 2.22
N ASP A 108 -5.81 2.81 1.30
CA ASP A 108 -7.11 3.18 0.75
C ASP A 108 -7.72 2.05 -0.08
N LEU A 109 -6.90 1.24 -0.79
CA LEU A 109 -7.30 0.00 -1.44
C LEU A 109 -6.14 -0.99 -1.45
N ALA A 110 -6.46 -2.25 -1.20
CA ALA A 110 -5.52 -3.36 -1.30
C ALA A 110 -6.15 -4.55 -2.03
N PHE A 111 -5.34 -5.31 -2.76
CA PHE A 111 -5.75 -6.52 -3.46
C PHE A 111 -4.77 -7.65 -3.22
N TRP A 112 -5.29 -8.84 -3.00
CA TRP A 112 -4.54 -10.09 -2.87
C TRP A 112 -5.01 -11.09 -3.92
N LEU A 113 -4.06 -11.76 -4.55
CA LEU A 113 -4.31 -12.85 -5.48
C LEU A 113 -5.04 -14.01 -4.76
N LYS A 114 -5.91 -14.69 -5.49
CA LYS A 114 -6.78 -15.74 -4.97
C LYS A 114 -6.02 -16.83 -4.20
N GLU A 115 -4.86 -17.24 -4.70
CA GLU A 115 -4.04 -18.28 -4.10
C GLU A 115 -3.60 -17.93 -2.67
N ARG A 116 -3.51 -16.63 -2.35
CA ARG A 116 -3.09 -16.13 -1.05
C ARG A 116 -4.24 -15.98 -0.05
N THR A 117 -5.49 -16.05 -0.53
CA THR A 117 -6.69 -15.82 0.29
C THR A 117 -7.48 -17.11 0.59
N LEU A 118 -7.03 -18.27 0.08
CA LEU A 118 -7.76 -19.54 0.18
C LEU A 118 -8.00 -20.01 1.63
N GLU A 119 -7.12 -19.66 2.54
CA GLU A 119 -7.17 -20.07 3.95
C GLU A 119 -7.63 -18.92 4.88
N TRP A 120 -8.15 -17.83 4.33
CA TRP A 120 -8.57 -16.70 5.14
C TRP A 120 -9.84 -16.99 5.92
N ASP A 121 -9.81 -16.60 7.20
CA ASP A 121 -10.94 -16.63 8.11
C ASP A 121 -11.76 -15.32 8.02
N ASN A 122 -13.07 -15.41 8.15
CA ASN A 122 -13.95 -14.25 8.17
C ASN A 122 -13.70 -13.30 9.35
N ASP A 123 -13.10 -13.80 10.43
CA ASP A 123 -12.75 -13.02 11.61
C ASP A 123 -11.32 -12.45 11.57
N MET A 124 -10.61 -12.67 10.46
CA MET A 124 -9.24 -12.18 10.25
C MET A 124 -9.21 -10.64 10.22
N MET A 125 -8.51 -10.04 11.17
CA MET A 125 -8.35 -8.58 11.27
C MET A 125 -7.04 -8.09 10.63
N VAL A 126 -5.96 -8.87 10.73
CA VAL A 126 -4.63 -8.50 10.26
C VAL A 126 -4.28 -9.32 9.03
N HIS A 127 -3.95 -8.65 7.94
CA HIS A 127 -3.70 -9.26 6.64
C HIS A 127 -2.20 -9.23 6.29
N PRO A 128 -1.68 -10.21 5.52
CA PRO A 128 -0.31 -10.18 5.01
C PRO A 128 -0.14 -9.10 3.94
N ALA A 129 1.10 -8.89 3.50
CA ALA A 129 1.42 -7.99 2.38
C ALA A 129 0.54 -8.31 1.16
N PRO A 130 -0.15 -7.32 0.58
CA PRO A 130 -0.96 -7.52 -0.62
C PRO A 130 -0.09 -7.58 -1.88
N ASP A 131 -0.71 -8.01 -2.99
CA ASP A 131 -0.06 -8.01 -4.29
C ASP A 131 -0.14 -6.64 -4.97
N PHE A 132 -1.18 -5.86 -4.63
CA PHE A 132 -1.40 -4.53 -5.17
C PHE A 132 -1.98 -3.58 -4.12
N ILE A 133 -1.45 -2.36 -4.08
CA ILE A 133 -1.90 -1.29 -3.17
C ILE A 133 -2.17 0.00 -3.95
N ILE A 134 -3.18 0.73 -3.52
CA ILE A 134 -3.45 2.10 -3.96
C ILE A 134 -3.53 3.01 -2.75
N GLU A 135 -2.83 4.15 -2.81
CA GLU A 135 -2.96 5.26 -1.87
C GLU A 135 -3.43 6.51 -2.61
N ILE A 136 -4.43 7.18 -2.07
CA ILE A 136 -5.00 8.40 -2.61
C ILE A 136 -4.51 9.57 -1.77
N LEU A 137 -3.71 10.44 -2.34
CA LEU A 137 -3.02 11.50 -1.63
C LEU A 137 -3.98 12.46 -0.92
N SER A 138 -3.62 12.79 0.30
CA SER A 138 -4.17 13.90 1.07
C SER A 138 -3.03 14.81 1.56
N GLU A 139 -3.35 16.03 1.99
CA GLU A 139 -2.34 16.94 2.54
C GLU A 139 -1.61 16.37 3.76
N SER A 140 -2.28 15.55 4.56
CA SER A 140 -1.72 14.95 5.77
C SER A 140 -0.93 13.67 5.54
N THR A 141 -1.13 12.97 4.42
CA THR A 141 -0.53 11.64 4.17
C THR A 141 0.51 11.63 3.06
N LYS A 142 0.48 12.57 2.12
CA LYS A 142 1.28 12.58 0.89
C LYS A 142 2.78 12.31 1.09
N ASP A 143 3.38 12.86 2.13
CA ASP A 143 4.82 12.67 2.39
C ASP A 143 5.09 11.25 2.92
N ARG A 144 4.16 10.69 3.69
CA ARG A 144 4.26 9.32 4.20
C ARG A 144 4.05 8.30 3.08
N ASP A 145 3.06 8.52 2.22
CA ASP A 145 2.74 7.64 1.11
C ASP A 145 3.92 7.57 0.11
N ARG A 146 4.59 8.71 -0.14
CA ARG A 146 5.73 8.81 -1.05
C ARG A 146 7.07 8.36 -0.47
N ASN A 147 7.19 8.21 0.84
CA ASN A 147 8.45 7.87 1.50
C ASN A 147 8.31 6.60 2.35
N THR A 148 7.72 6.72 3.54
CA THR A 148 7.70 5.60 4.52
C THR A 148 6.93 4.40 3.99
N LYS A 149 5.72 4.59 3.46
CA LYS A 149 4.90 3.52 2.89
C LYS A 149 5.52 2.96 1.61
N TYR A 150 6.01 3.83 0.73
CA TYR A 150 6.70 3.43 -0.50
C TYR A 150 7.83 2.44 -0.21
N VAL A 151 8.75 2.79 0.70
CA VAL A 151 9.87 1.91 1.08
C VAL A 151 9.38 0.64 1.77
N SER A 152 8.34 0.75 2.61
CA SER A 152 7.77 -0.42 3.29
C SER A 152 7.12 -1.38 2.30
N TYR A 153 6.30 -0.89 1.38
CA TYR A 153 5.62 -1.71 0.35
C TYR A 153 6.63 -2.39 -0.57
N GLU A 154 7.64 -1.63 -1.05
CA GLU A 154 8.75 -2.16 -1.85
C GLU A 154 9.47 -3.31 -1.13
N SER A 155 9.86 -3.09 0.13
CA SER A 155 10.66 -4.06 0.88
C SER A 155 9.91 -5.32 1.30
N HIS A 156 8.57 -5.29 1.27
CA HIS A 156 7.71 -6.43 1.61
C HIS A 156 7.06 -7.10 0.40
N GLY A 157 7.53 -6.76 -0.82
CA GLY A 157 7.17 -7.50 -2.02
C GLY A 157 5.78 -7.16 -2.58
N VAL A 158 5.24 -5.97 -2.32
CA VAL A 158 4.04 -5.49 -3.00
C VAL A 158 4.35 -5.36 -4.49
N GLY A 159 3.65 -6.13 -5.34
CA GLY A 159 3.97 -6.23 -6.76
C GLY A 159 3.70 -4.95 -7.54
N GLU A 160 2.62 -4.24 -7.18
CA GLU A 160 2.23 -3.00 -7.85
C GLU A 160 1.72 -1.96 -6.83
N TYR A 161 2.12 -0.71 -6.99
CA TYR A 161 1.73 0.39 -6.12
C TYR A 161 1.31 1.62 -6.94
N TRP A 162 0.09 2.10 -6.72
CA TRP A 162 -0.38 3.34 -7.34
C TRP A 162 -0.48 4.44 -6.30
N ILE A 163 0.05 5.61 -6.66
CA ILE A 163 -0.16 6.85 -5.92
C ILE A 163 -1.07 7.75 -6.75
N ILE A 164 -2.24 8.09 -6.22
CA ILE A 164 -3.24 8.87 -6.93
C ILE A 164 -3.32 10.28 -6.35
N ASP A 165 -3.11 11.29 -7.17
CA ASP A 165 -3.33 12.70 -6.81
C ASP A 165 -4.73 13.13 -7.25
N PRO A 166 -5.72 13.23 -6.31
CA PRO A 166 -7.10 13.56 -6.67
C PRO A 166 -7.31 15.06 -6.95
N VAL A 167 -6.26 15.87 -6.83
CA VAL A 167 -6.28 17.31 -7.16
C VAL A 167 -5.78 17.56 -8.57
N LYS A 168 -4.69 16.86 -8.95
CA LYS A 168 -4.10 16.94 -10.27
C LYS A 168 -4.71 15.97 -11.28
N GLU A 169 -5.53 15.02 -10.77
CA GLU A 169 -6.12 13.93 -11.56
C GLU A 169 -5.06 13.09 -12.29
N LEU A 170 -4.04 12.67 -11.50
CA LEU A 170 -2.89 11.89 -11.98
C LEU A 170 -2.77 10.59 -11.20
N VAL A 171 -2.29 9.55 -11.89
CA VAL A 171 -1.92 8.26 -11.30
C VAL A 171 -0.44 8.00 -11.59
N GLU A 172 0.35 7.82 -10.54
CA GLU A 172 1.73 7.32 -10.65
C GLU A 172 1.71 5.82 -10.39
N GLN A 173 2.15 5.03 -11.35
CA GLN A 173 2.22 3.57 -11.29
C GLN A 173 3.64 3.12 -11.02
N PHE A 174 3.85 2.41 -9.92
CA PHE A 174 5.11 1.76 -9.58
C PHE A 174 4.94 0.25 -9.62
N VAL A 175 5.91 -0.45 -10.15
CA VAL A 175 5.93 -1.92 -10.25
C VAL A 175 7.21 -2.45 -9.66
N LEU A 176 7.10 -3.51 -8.88
CA LEU A 176 8.24 -4.17 -8.28
C LEU A 176 9.00 -4.98 -9.35
N VAL A 177 10.26 -4.64 -9.54
CA VAL A 177 11.12 -5.28 -10.53
C VAL A 177 12.25 -6.01 -9.84
N SER A 178 12.37 -7.30 -10.12
CA SER A 178 13.47 -8.15 -9.67
C SER A 178 14.60 -8.16 -10.69
N LYS A 179 15.80 -7.80 -10.27
CA LYS A 179 17.01 -7.87 -11.10
C LYS A 179 18.01 -8.87 -10.53
N PRO A 180 18.74 -9.61 -11.35
CA PRO A 180 19.78 -10.52 -10.87
C PRO A 180 20.78 -9.80 -9.96
N ASN A 181 21.06 -10.38 -8.79
CA ASN A 181 22.03 -9.86 -7.80
C ASN A 181 21.69 -8.49 -7.20
N SER A 182 20.42 -8.08 -7.22
CA SER A 182 19.94 -6.87 -6.53
C SER A 182 18.67 -7.15 -5.75
N LYS A 183 18.36 -6.30 -4.76
CA LYS A 183 17.04 -6.32 -4.10
C LYS A 183 15.99 -5.84 -5.09
N ASP A 184 14.79 -6.37 -4.94
CA ASP A 184 13.62 -5.91 -5.68
C ASP A 184 13.38 -4.42 -5.42
N LYS A 185 13.02 -3.69 -6.47
CA LYS A 185 12.83 -2.25 -6.41
C LYS A 185 11.59 -1.82 -7.19
N PHE A 186 10.88 -0.83 -6.66
CA PHE A 186 9.85 -0.16 -7.44
C PHE A 186 10.46 0.66 -8.58
N GLU A 187 9.96 0.44 -9.78
CA GLU A 187 10.24 1.26 -10.95
C GLU A 187 8.97 1.98 -11.39
N LEU A 188 9.08 3.30 -11.59
CA LEU A 188 7.98 4.09 -12.13
C LEU A 188 7.71 3.67 -13.57
N GLN A 189 6.53 3.11 -13.85
CA GLN A 189 6.10 2.74 -15.20
C GLN A 189 5.58 3.95 -15.97
N GLY A 190 4.92 4.87 -15.27
CA GLY A 190 4.41 6.11 -15.85
C GLY A 190 3.66 6.96 -14.85
N THR A 191 3.36 8.18 -15.30
CA THR A 191 2.41 9.10 -14.66
C THR A 191 1.32 9.38 -15.68
N PHE A 192 0.11 8.94 -15.37
CA PHE A 192 -1.02 8.91 -16.30
C PHE A 192 -2.04 9.97 -15.92
N GLY A 193 -2.43 10.79 -16.88
CA GLY A 193 -3.47 11.81 -16.74
C GLY A 193 -4.81 11.36 -17.28
N ILE A 194 -5.82 12.23 -17.14
CA ILE A 194 -7.24 11.93 -17.40
C ILE A 194 -7.52 11.44 -18.84
N ASP A 195 -6.73 11.88 -19.82
CA ASP A 195 -6.91 11.51 -21.24
C ASP A 195 -6.19 10.20 -21.62
N GLU A 196 -5.55 9.54 -20.65
CA GLU A 196 -4.73 8.36 -20.88
C GLU A 196 -5.42 7.08 -20.43
N VAL A 197 -4.83 5.95 -20.81
CA VAL A 197 -5.25 4.60 -20.43
C VAL A 197 -4.16 3.95 -19.58
N LEU A 198 -4.56 3.31 -18.51
CA LEU A 198 -3.67 2.66 -17.55
C LEU A 198 -3.90 1.14 -17.57
N THR A 199 -2.82 0.36 -17.61
CA THR A 199 -2.88 -1.10 -17.52
C THR A 199 -2.41 -1.53 -16.13
N CYS A 200 -3.27 -2.20 -15.37
CA CYS A 200 -2.89 -2.84 -14.12
C CYS A 200 -2.15 -4.16 -14.41
N LEU A 201 -0.95 -4.32 -13.90
CA LEU A 201 -0.11 -5.49 -14.19
C LEU A 201 -0.43 -6.68 -13.28
N VAL A 202 -0.83 -6.43 -12.04
CA VAL A 202 -1.26 -7.47 -11.08
C VAL A 202 -2.62 -8.03 -11.45
N LEU A 203 -3.57 -7.17 -11.81
CA LEU A 203 -4.87 -7.57 -12.35
C LEU A 203 -4.75 -7.73 -13.87
N LYS A 204 -4.22 -8.86 -14.31
CA LYS A 204 -3.94 -9.14 -15.71
C LYS A 204 -5.11 -8.75 -16.63
N ASP A 205 -4.78 -8.08 -17.73
CA ASP A 205 -5.72 -7.61 -18.75
C ASP A 205 -6.69 -6.51 -18.31
N LEU A 206 -6.61 -6.00 -17.09
CA LEU A 206 -7.36 -4.81 -16.70
C LEU A 206 -6.70 -3.57 -17.31
N VAL A 207 -7.32 -3.07 -18.35
CA VAL A 207 -6.96 -1.81 -19.01
C VAL A 207 -8.09 -0.82 -18.78
N LEU A 208 -7.82 0.29 -18.11
CA LEU A 208 -8.86 1.25 -17.74
C LEU A 208 -8.51 2.68 -18.18
N PRO A 209 -9.50 3.47 -18.65
CA PRO A 209 -9.29 4.89 -18.89
C PRO A 209 -9.13 5.61 -17.55
N VAL A 210 -8.11 6.44 -17.42
CA VAL A 210 -7.82 7.19 -16.18
C VAL A 210 -9.00 8.08 -15.79
N ALA A 211 -9.74 8.62 -16.77
CA ALA A 211 -10.98 9.36 -16.55
C ALA A 211 -12.00 8.60 -15.68
N ALA A 212 -12.07 7.28 -15.80
CA ALA A 212 -12.98 6.45 -15.00
C ALA A 212 -12.63 6.42 -13.48
N ILE A 213 -11.42 6.82 -13.12
CA ILE A 213 -11.00 6.95 -11.72
C ILE A 213 -11.57 8.23 -11.10
N PHE A 214 -11.66 9.33 -11.88
CA PHE A 214 -11.95 10.67 -11.36
C PHE A 214 -13.38 11.13 -11.65
N ASP A 215 -13.99 10.68 -12.75
CA ASP A 215 -15.33 11.05 -13.18
C ASP A 215 -16.34 9.90 -13.02
N ALA A 216 -17.47 10.18 -12.36
CA ALA A 216 -18.49 9.16 -12.06
C ALA A 216 -19.23 8.66 -13.31
N GLN A 217 -19.36 9.49 -14.37
CA GLN A 217 -20.03 9.07 -15.60
C GLN A 217 -19.12 8.18 -16.44
N GLU A 218 -17.84 8.53 -16.55
CA GLU A 218 -16.83 7.69 -17.20
C GLU A 218 -16.65 6.37 -16.45
N ASN A 219 -16.66 6.40 -15.09
CA ASN A 219 -16.66 5.22 -14.26
C ASN A 219 -17.84 4.30 -14.59
N MET A 220 -19.07 4.82 -14.58
CA MET A 220 -20.29 4.05 -14.87
C MET A 220 -20.26 3.44 -16.28
N LYS A 221 -19.79 4.18 -17.28
CA LYS A 221 -19.61 3.66 -18.64
C LYS A 221 -18.67 2.47 -18.64
N PHE A 222 -17.49 2.64 -18.06
CA PHE A 222 -16.47 1.60 -18.02
C PHE A 222 -16.92 0.36 -17.24
N VAL A 223 -17.50 0.54 -16.05
CA VAL A 223 -18.05 -0.55 -15.23
C VAL A 223 -19.16 -1.31 -15.99
N THR A 224 -20.00 -0.60 -16.74
CA THR A 224 -21.04 -1.23 -17.58
C THR A 224 -20.42 -2.09 -18.70
N GLU A 225 -19.31 -1.66 -19.28
CA GLU A 225 -18.57 -2.46 -20.28
C GLU A 225 -17.93 -3.68 -19.66
N LEU A 226 -17.37 -3.56 -18.45
CA LEU A 226 -16.82 -4.70 -17.70
C LEU A 226 -17.84 -5.78 -17.39
N THR A 227 -19.13 -5.47 -17.36
CA THR A 227 -20.21 -6.44 -17.06
C THR A 227 -20.70 -7.23 -18.26
N LYS A 228 -20.34 -6.81 -19.47
CA LYS A 228 -20.69 -7.51 -20.73
C LYS A 228 -19.73 -8.67 -20.97
#